data_06462469107cd68cad572f7655ec2874
#
_entry.id   06462469107cd68cad572f7655ec2874
#
_cell.length_a   1.000
_cell.length_b   1.000
_cell.length_c   1.000
_cell.angle_alpha   90.00
_cell.angle_beta   90.00
_cell.angle_gamma   90.00
#
_symmetry.space_group_name_H-M   'P 1'
#
loop_
_entity.id
_entity.type
_entity.pdbx_description
1 polymer ?
#
loop_
_entity_poly.entity_id
_entity_poly.type
_entity_poly.pdbx_seq_one_letter_code
_entity_poly.pdbx_strand_id
1 'polypeptide(L)'
;NKKYPDPRDRDKLNREMQELYAREGHNPMQMGCGPMIFQMVFLMGVIGIIYYPIQYVLGASGFNDASNEIYKVILPIYQQITGNADAKITYFQLNILENFPAYKEALMQSFPKIFTQNVCSDIETYRQGMTLFGLDMTRIPHWKDGIIVIIPILSLVTSLGSSVVSTIIQKKNNPAASQQNAQMMMMMLMMPFFSFYIAFKVTAAVGFYWTISNVIAILQQIYIFKVHPPKRTQAKLMVENTIERRSREENIKKMTK
;
A
#
# COMPACT_ATOMS: atom_id res chain seq x y z
N ASN A 1 34.41 -3.35 -3.25
CA ASN A 1 34.65 -4.55 -2.42
C ASN A 1 36.06 -5.09 -2.49
N LYS A 2 36.76 -4.93 -3.61
CA LYS A 2 38.19 -5.24 -3.68
C LYS A 2 39.05 -4.21 -2.94
N LYS A 3 38.61 -2.95 -2.82
CA LYS A 3 39.31 -1.86 -2.17
C LYS A 3 39.18 -1.90 -0.63
N TYR A 4 38.02 -2.37 -0.13
CA TYR A 4 37.72 -2.43 1.30
C TYR A 4 37.20 -3.82 1.69
N PRO A 5 38.09 -4.79 1.93
CA PRO A 5 37.68 -6.15 2.30
C PRO A 5 37.23 -6.28 3.75
N ASP A 6 37.61 -5.36 4.63
CA ASP A 6 37.27 -5.41 6.07
C ASP A 6 35.84 -4.88 6.30
N PRO A 7 35.00 -5.59 7.06
CA PRO A 7 33.68 -5.10 7.48
C PRO A 7 33.72 -3.77 8.21
N ARG A 8 34.83 -3.40 8.86
CA ARG A 8 35.03 -2.14 9.56
C ARG A 8 35.15 -0.93 8.63
N ASP A 9 35.52 -1.16 7.37
CA ASP A 9 35.63 -0.08 6.36
C ASP A 9 34.30 0.23 5.64
N ARG A 10 33.18 -0.34 6.07
CA ARG A 10 31.87 -0.10 5.46
C ARG A 10 31.48 1.37 5.43
N ASP A 11 31.83 2.13 6.45
CA ASP A 11 31.51 3.55 6.51
C ASP A 11 32.30 4.34 5.46
N LYS A 12 33.55 3.95 5.19
CA LYS A 12 34.34 4.55 4.11
C LYS A 12 33.75 4.21 2.74
N LEU A 13 33.37 2.97 2.55
CA LEU A 13 32.70 2.52 1.31
C LEU A 13 31.39 3.27 1.08
N ASN A 14 30.59 3.46 2.12
CA ASN A 14 29.34 4.20 2.04
C ASN A 14 29.55 5.67 1.69
N ARG A 15 30.57 6.33 2.27
CA ARG A 15 30.95 7.72 1.94
C ARG A 15 31.41 7.83 0.49
N GLU A 16 32.30 6.98 0.04
CA GLU A 16 32.76 6.98 -1.36
C GLU A 16 31.61 6.73 -2.35
N MET A 17 30.63 5.86 -1.98
CA MET A 17 29.44 5.66 -2.81
C MET A 17 28.55 6.91 -2.84
N GLN A 18 28.36 7.59 -1.71
CA GLN A 18 27.59 8.84 -1.67
C GLN A 18 28.26 9.95 -2.47
N GLU A 19 29.59 10.10 -2.36
CA GLU A 19 30.36 11.06 -3.16
C GLU A 19 30.28 10.73 -4.66
N LEU A 20 30.32 9.45 -5.03
CA LEU A 20 30.15 9.04 -6.41
C LEU A 20 28.76 9.40 -6.93
N TYR A 21 27.71 9.11 -6.17
CA TYR A 21 26.33 9.47 -6.54
C TYR A 21 26.16 10.98 -6.69
N ALA A 22 26.73 11.76 -5.76
CA ALA A 22 26.69 13.22 -5.84
C ALA A 22 27.41 13.75 -7.09
N ARG A 23 28.59 13.18 -7.41
CA ARG A 23 29.38 13.57 -8.59
C ARG A 23 28.71 13.22 -9.91
N GLU A 24 28.04 12.07 -9.97
CA GLU A 24 27.31 11.60 -11.17
C GLU A 24 25.89 12.17 -11.26
N GLY A 25 25.50 13.08 -10.34
CA GLY A 25 24.17 13.69 -10.32
C GLY A 25 23.03 12.73 -9.94
N HIS A 26 23.38 11.56 -9.40
CA HIS A 26 22.41 10.58 -8.95
C HIS A 26 21.95 10.90 -7.53
N ASN A 27 20.66 11.23 -7.40
CA ASN A 27 20.06 11.44 -6.08
C ASN A 27 19.31 10.16 -5.66
N PRO A 28 19.82 9.40 -4.67
CA PRO A 28 19.16 8.18 -4.18
C PRO A 28 17.74 8.42 -3.66
N MET A 29 17.47 9.65 -3.18
CA MET A 29 16.17 10.06 -2.68
C MET A 29 15.12 10.16 -3.79
N GLN A 30 15.50 10.60 -4.99
CA GLN A 30 14.59 10.64 -6.14
C GLN A 30 14.23 9.24 -6.66
N MET A 31 15.14 8.28 -6.53
CA MET A 31 14.91 6.91 -7.01
C MET A 31 14.14 6.01 -6.04
N GLY A 32 14.17 6.30 -4.73
CA GLY A 32 13.57 5.45 -3.71
C GLY A 32 12.36 6.05 -2.98
N CYS A 33 12.44 7.33 -2.58
CA CYS A 33 11.43 7.94 -1.73
C CYS A 33 10.32 8.68 -2.49
N GLY A 34 10.58 9.18 -3.68
CA GLY A 34 9.61 9.94 -4.48
C GLY A 34 8.32 9.14 -4.78
N PRO A 35 8.41 7.96 -5.37
CA PRO A 35 7.24 7.11 -5.60
C PRO A 35 6.51 6.72 -4.31
N MET A 36 7.25 6.53 -3.21
CA MET A 36 6.68 6.17 -1.91
C MET A 36 5.87 7.32 -1.31
N ILE A 37 6.34 8.56 -1.41
CA ILE A 37 5.60 9.75 -0.95
C ILE A 37 4.32 9.91 -1.76
N PHE A 38 4.40 9.79 -3.09
CA PHE A 38 3.22 9.84 -3.96
C PHE A 38 2.21 8.74 -3.59
N GLN A 39 2.68 7.52 -3.36
CA GLN A 39 1.85 6.39 -2.92
C GLN A 39 1.18 6.66 -1.57
N MET A 40 1.88 7.30 -0.60
CA MET A 40 1.29 7.68 0.68
C MET A 40 0.16 8.69 0.54
N VAL A 41 0.36 9.75 -0.26
CA VAL A 41 -0.68 10.76 -0.51
C VAL A 41 -1.90 10.13 -1.17
N PHE A 42 -1.68 9.31 -2.19
CA PHE A 42 -2.75 8.56 -2.86
C PHE A 42 -3.49 7.63 -1.87
N LEU A 43 -2.76 6.88 -1.05
CA LEU A 43 -3.33 5.97 -0.07
C LEU A 43 -4.18 6.73 0.98
N MET A 44 -3.73 7.89 1.45
CA MET A 44 -4.50 8.71 2.39
C MET A 44 -5.83 9.16 1.77
N GLY A 45 -5.84 9.56 0.50
CA GLY A 45 -7.08 9.90 -0.22
C GLY A 45 -8.03 8.71 -0.34
N VAL A 46 -7.50 7.55 -0.73
CA VAL A 46 -8.29 6.31 -0.85
C VAL A 46 -8.82 5.84 0.49
N ILE A 47 -8.03 5.93 1.56
CA ILE A 47 -8.47 5.60 2.93
C ILE A 47 -9.67 6.47 3.33
N GLY A 48 -9.66 7.77 3.01
CA GLY A 48 -10.79 8.65 3.28
C GLY A 48 -12.09 8.14 2.63
N ILE A 49 -12.04 7.75 1.36
CA ILE A 49 -13.20 7.20 0.65
C ILE A 49 -13.68 5.88 1.28
N ILE A 50 -12.74 5.03 1.69
CA ILE A 50 -13.04 3.73 2.29
C ILE A 50 -13.71 3.87 3.66
N TYR A 51 -13.24 4.79 4.50
CA TYR A 51 -13.81 5.00 5.84
C TYR A 51 -15.13 5.78 5.85
N TYR A 52 -15.40 6.54 4.77
CA TYR A 52 -16.59 7.39 4.65
C TYR A 52 -17.42 7.06 3.40
N PRO A 53 -17.79 5.79 3.18
CA PRO A 53 -18.46 5.36 1.95
C PRO A 53 -19.87 5.91 1.78
N ILE A 54 -20.63 6.11 2.87
CA ILE A 54 -21.98 6.67 2.81
C ILE A 54 -21.95 8.10 2.29
N GLN A 55 -20.93 8.85 2.69
CA GLN A 55 -20.75 10.23 2.27
C GLN A 55 -20.16 10.36 0.86
N TYR A 56 -19.05 9.68 0.58
CA TYR A 56 -18.26 9.91 -0.63
C TYR A 56 -18.63 8.99 -1.80
N VAL A 57 -19.17 7.79 -1.52
CA VAL A 57 -19.54 6.84 -2.56
C VAL A 57 -21.04 6.88 -2.82
N LEU A 58 -21.86 6.85 -1.76
CA LEU A 58 -23.32 6.82 -1.85
C LEU A 58 -23.93 8.22 -1.89
N GLY A 59 -23.16 9.28 -1.61
CA GLY A 59 -23.59 10.67 -1.75
C GLY A 59 -24.77 11.06 -0.88
N ALA A 60 -24.94 10.45 0.31
CA ALA A 60 -26.03 10.78 1.22
C ALA A 60 -25.89 12.20 1.78
N SER A 61 -26.60 13.15 1.17
CA SER A 61 -26.56 14.55 1.57
C SER A 61 -27.14 14.76 2.98
N GLY A 62 -26.47 15.62 3.76
CA GLY A 62 -26.85 15.91 5.15
C GLY A 62 -26.39 14.85 6.17
N PHE A 63 -25.76 13.76 5.73
CA PHE A 63 -25.28 12.72 6.64
C PHE A 63 -24.27 13.26 7.66
N ASN A 64 -23.34 14.11 7.25
CA ASN A 64 -22.31 14.65 8.14
C ASN A 64 -22.91 15.57 9.21
N ASP A 65 -23.85 16.43 8.84
CA ASP A 65 -24.47 17.37 9.75
C ASP A 65 -25.27 16.64 10.84
N ALA A 66 -25.87 15.51 10.48
CA ALA A 66 -26.63 14.67 11.38
C ALA A 66 -25.82 13.54 12.05
N SER A 67 -24.51 13.44 11.81
CA SER A 67 -23.69 12.29 12.23
C SER A 67 -23.76 12.01 13.73
N ASN A 68 -23.74 13.05 14.56
CA ASN A 68 -23.83 12.91 16.01
C ASN A 68 -25.22 12.38 16.47
N GLU A 69 -26.26 12.82 15.81
CA GLU A 69 -27.64 12.38 16.11
C GLU A 69 -27.86 10.94 15.63
N ILE A 70 -27.36 10.61 14.44
CA ILE A 70 -27.38 9.24 13.91
C ILE A 70 -26.61 8.30 14.87
N TYR A 71 -25.45 8.73 15.36
CA TYR A 71 -24.66 7.93 16.33
C TYR A 71 -25.48 7.62 17.59
N LYS A 72 -26.20 8.59 18.13
CA LYS A 72 -27.05 8.40 19.33
C LYS A 72 -28.18 7.40 19.10
N VAL A 73 -28.73 7.36 17.89
CA VAL A 73 -29.82 6.42 17.54
C VAL A 73 -29.29 5.02 17.37
N ILE A 74 -28.14 4.82 16.73
CA ILE A 74 -27.62 3.47 16.43
C ILE A 74 -26.81 2.88 17.59
N LEU A 75 -26.26 3.68 18.49
CA LEU A 75 -25.43 3.19 19.60
C LEU A 75 -26.14 2.16 20.49
N PRO A 76 -27.39 2.37 20.96
CA PRO A 76 -28.10 1.38 21.75
C PRO A 76 -28.31 0.06 21.01
N ILE A 77 -28.62 0.13 19.69
CA ILE A 77 -28.80 -1.05 18.85
C ILE A 77 -27.48 -1.81 18.70
N TYR A 78 -26.37 -1.09 18.53
CA TYR A 78 -25.03 -1.68 18.45
C TYR A 78 -24.64 -2.38 19.76
N GLN A 79 -24.90 -1.74 20.91
CA GLN A 79 -24.67 -2.33 22.23
C GLN A 79 -25.49 -3.61 22.44
N GLN A 80 -26.72 -3.64 21.95
CA GLN A 80 -27.55 -4.83 22.00
C GLN A 80 -27.01 -5.95 21.08
N ILE A 81 -26.56 -5.63 19.85
CA ILE A 81 -25.97 -6.60 18.92
C ILE A 81 -24.69 -7.20 19.49
N THR A 82 -23.85 -6.38 20.11
CA THR A 82 -22.57 -6.84 20.68
C THR A 82 -22.70 -7.48 22.06
N GLY A 83 -23.84 -7.33 22.73
CA GLY A 83 -24.06 -7.77 24.09
C GLY A 83 -23.20 -7.02 25.12
N ASN A 84 -22.65 -5.86 24.78
CA ASN A 84 -21.77 -5.06 25.62
C ASN A 84 -22.28 -3.62 25.74
N ALA A 85 -22.71 -3.23 26.93
CA ALA A 85 -23.23 -1.90 27.23
C ALA A 85 -22.20 -0.77 27.08
N ASP A 86 -20.91 -1.08 27.21
CA ASP A 86 -19.80 -0.12 27.07
C ASP A 86 -19.23 -0.07 25.64
N ALA A 87 -19.81 -0.83 24.70
CA ALA A 87 -19.32 -0.86 23.31
C ALA A 87 -19.45 0.51 22.67
N LYS A 88 -18.36 0.95 21.99
CA LYS A 88 -18.29 2.18 21.24
C LYS A 88 -18.11 1.87 19.76
N ILE A 89 -18.78 2.65 18.90
CA ILE A 89 -18.63 2.51 17.45
C ILE A 89 -17.36 3.24 17.03
N THR A 90 -16.39 2.51 16.53
CA THR A 90 -15.07 3.06 16.16
C THR A 90 -15.07 3.56 14.71
N TYR A 91 -15.62 2.81 13.78
CA TYR A 91 -15.67 3.15 12.35
C TYR A 91 -17.12 3.39 11.95
N PHE A 92 -17.60 4.58 12.20
CA PHE A 92 -19.01 4.92 12.20
C PHE A 92 -19.74 4.53 10.92
N GLN A 93 -19.29 4.99 9.75
CA GLN A 93 -19.97 4.69 8.49
C GLN A 93 -19.83 3.21 8.07
N LEU A 94 -18.69 2.61 8.33
CA LEU A 94 -18.48 1.18 8.07
C LEU A 94 -19.36 0.31 8.99
N ASN A 95 -19.52 0.71 10.24
CA ASN A 95 -20.41 0.02 11.17
C ASN A 95 -21.87 0.11 10.73
N ILE A 96 -22.29 1.27 10.19
CA ILE A 96 -23.62 1.40 9.61
C ILE A 96 -23.79 0.43 8.44
N LEU A 97 -22.81 0.34 7.54
CA LEU A 97 -22.88 -0.58 6.41
C LEU A 97 -22.92 -2.04 6.88
N GLU A 98 -22.05 -2.41 7.82
CA GLU A 98 -21.99 -3.79 8.35
C GLU A 98 -23.32 -4.22 8.98
N ASN A 99 -23.89 -3.37 9.84
CA ASN A 99 -25.09 -3.66 10.60
C ASN A 99 -26.36 -3.00 10.02
N PHE A 100 -26.33 -2.58 8.76
CA PHE A 100 -27.42 -1.86 8.12
C PHE A 100 -28.81 -2.51 8.26
N PRO A 101 -28.97 -3.84 8.11
CA PRO A 101 -30.27 -4.46 8.29
C PRO A 101 -30.89 -4.22 9.66
N ALA A 102 -30.07 -4.16 10.71
CA ALA A 102 -30.55 -3.90 12.08
C ALA A 102 -30.86 -2.41 12.32
N TYR A 103 -30.17 -1.51 11.61
CA TYR A 103 -30.35 -0.07 11.78
C TYR A 103 -31.38 0.54 10.85
N LYS A 104 -31.72 -0.09 9.75
CA LYS A 104 -32.53 0.44 8.64
C LYS A 104 -33.80 1.10 9.11
N GLU A 105 -34.62 0.38 9.89
CA GLU A 105 -35.90 0.91 10.35
C GLU A 105 -35.74 2.14 11.26
N ALA A 106 -34.83 2.08 12.22
CA ALA A 106 -34.55 3.18 13.13
C ALA A 106 -34.01 4.41 12.39
N LEU A 107 -33.13 4.21 11.39
CA LEU A 107 -32.58 5.28 10.57
C LEU A 107 -33.62 5.93 9.66
N MET A 108 -34.47 5.13 9.02
CA MET A 108 -35.56 5.66 8.17
C MET A 108 -36.60 6.43 8.97
N GLN A 109 -36.93 5.98 10.19
CA GLN A 109 -37.88 6.67 11.07
C GLN A 109 -37.31 7.98 11.62
N SER A 110 -36.06 7.95 12.09
CA SER A 110 -35.44 9.12 12.74
C SER A 110 -34.93 10.16 11.74
N PHE A 111 -34.46 9.71 10.56
CA PHE A 111 -33.84 10.56 9.54
C PHE A 111 -34.37 10.33 8.13
N PRO A 112 -35.71 10.50 7.88
CA PRO A 112 -36.33 10.19 6.59
C PRO A 112 -35.83 11.03 5.42
N LYS A 113 -35.23 12.19 5.69
CA LYS A 113 -34.64 13.07 4.66
C LYS A 113 -33.26 12.58 4.19
N ILE A 114 -32.54 11.86 5.04
CA ILE A 114 -31.19 11.33 4.75
C ILE A 114 -31.27 9.89 4.26
N PHE A 115 -31.97 9.04 5.01
CA PHE A 115 -32.18 7.63 4.69
C PHE A 115 -33.51 7.44 3.95
N THR A 116 -33.55 8.00 2.74
CA THR A 116 -34.66 7.76 1.82
C THR A 116 -34.68 6.31 1.33
N GLN A 117 -35.79 5.87 0.76
CA GLN A 117 -35.88 4.52 0.18
C GLN A 117 -34.77 4.26 -0.86
N ASN A 118 -34.43 5.27 -1.67
CA ASN A 118 -33.36 5.17 -2.66
C ASN A 118 -31.99 4.98 -2.01
N VAL A 119 -31.64 5.83 -1.02
CA VAL A 119 -30.37 5.72 -0.28
C VAL A 119 -30.26 4.37 0.43
N CYS A 120 -31.33 3.88 1.01
CA CYS A 120 -31.35 2.55 1.64
C CYS A 120 -31.14 1.44 0.63
N SER A 121 -31.76 1.52 -0.56
CA SER A 121 -31.55 0.58 -1.66
C SER A 121 -30.12 0.61 -2.18
N ASP A 122 -29.53 1.81 -2.30
CA ASP A 122 -28.14 1.99 -2.74
C ASP A 122 -27.16 1.40 -1.71
N ILE A 123 -27.42 1.57 -0.40
CA ILE A 123 -26.63 0.93 0.66
C ILE A 123 -26.70 -0.59 0.54
N GLU A 124 -27.88 -1.18 0.33
CA GLU A 124 -28.06 -2.62 0.17
C GLU A 124 -27.33 -3.14 -1.07
N THR A 125 -27.46 -2.44 -2.20
CA THR A 125 -26.77 -2.79 -3.45
C THR A 125 -25.25 -2.71 -3.28
N TYR A 126 -24.75 -1.67 -2.62
CA TYR A 126 -23.34 -1.52 -2.29
C TYR A 126 -22.82 -2.70 -1.45
N ARG A 127 -23.55 -3.07 -0.39
CA ARG A 127 -23.20 -4.21 0.47
C ARG A 127 -23.17 -5.53 -0.29
N GLN A 128 -24.16 -5.77 -1.16
CA GLN A 128 -24.20 -6.96 -2.01
C GLN A 128 -23.03 -7.00 -2.98
N GLY A 129 -22.70 -5.87 -3.62
CA GLY A 129 -21.55 -5.74 -4.50
C GLY A 129 -20.21 -5.92 -3.79
N MET A 130 -20.16 -5.65 -2.48
CA MET A 130 -18.97 -5.86 -1.65
C MET A 130 -18.90 -7.26 -1.02
N THR A 131 -19.82 -8.16 -1.35
CA THR A 131 -19.74 -9.56 -0.92
C THR A 131 -19.01 -10.39 -1.98
N LEU A 132 -17.83 -10.91 -1.63
CA LEU A 132 -17.01 -11.71 -2.53
C LEU A 132 -16.72 -13.08 -1.90
N PHE A 133 -16.97 -14.17 -2.63
CA PHE A 133 -16.84 -15.55 -2.12
C PHE A 133 -17.61 -15.82 -0.82
N GLY A 134 -18.75 -15.14 -0.62
CA GLY A 134 -19.53 -15.23 0.61
C GLY A 134 -18.97 -14.46 1.81
N LEU A 135 -17.91 -13.69 1.60
CA LEU A 135 -17.31 -12.82 2.61
C LEU A 135 -17.74 -11.36 2.39
N ASP A 136 -18.19 -10.71 3.44
CA ASP A 136 -18.52 -9.29 3.43
C ASP A 136 -17.22 -8.48 3.52
N MET A 137 -16.80 -7.89 2.39
CA MET A 137 -15.58 -7.13 2.25
C MET A 137 -15.64 -5.75 2.93
N THR A 138 -16.81 -5.29 3.36
CA THR A 138 -16.95 -4.03 4.11
C THR A 138 -16.54 -4.19 5.57
N ARG A 139 -16.49 -5.42 6.09
CA ARG A 139 -16.11 -5.70 7.48
C ARG A 139 -14.62 -5.43 7.72
N ILE A 140 -14.31 -4.99 8.94
CA ILE A 140 -12.94 -4.91 9.43
C ILE A 140 -12.61 -6.26 10.09
N PRO A 141 -11.60 -7.00 9.60
CA PRO A 141 -11.27 -8.32 10.14
C PRO A 141 -10.83 -8.24 11.60
N HIS A 142 -11.39 -9.10 12.46
CA HIS A 142 -10.92 -9.32 13.82
C HIS A 142 -10.48 -10.78 14.00
N TRP A 143 -9.56 -11.05 14.88
CA TRP A 143 -9.01 -12.39 15.10
C TRP A 143 -10.06 -13.48 15.37
N LYS A 144 -11.26 -13.09 15.82
CA LYS A 144 -12.36 -14.00 16.15
C LYS A 144 -13.39 -14.15 15.04
N ASP A 145 -13.24 -13.45 13.92
CA ASP A 145 -14.27 -13.38 12.87
C ASP A 145 -14.24 -14.56 11.88
N GLY A 146 -13.55 -15.64 12.22
CA GLY A 146 -13.53 -16.84 11.39
C GLY A 146 -12.77 -16.65 10.07
N ILE A 147 -13.40 -17.02 8.96
CA ILE A 147 -12.72 -17.16 7.67
C ILE A 147 -12.23 -15.82 7.07
N ILE A 148 -12.80 -14.68 7.44
CA ILE A 148 -12.39 -13.37 6.92
C ILE A 148 -10.95 -13.00 7.31
N VAL A 149 -10.42 -13.60 8.40
CA VAL A 149 -9.03 -13.44 8.86
C VAL A 149 -8.01 -13.94 7.83
N ILE A 150 -8.45 -14.79 6.90
CA ILE A 150 -7.56 -15.27 5.83
C ILE A 150 -7.05 -14.11 4.95
N ILE A 151 -7.81 -13.01 4.83
CA ILE A 151 -7.45 -11.86 3.98
C ILE A 151 -6.19 -11.13 4.49
N PRO A 152 -6.10 -10.68 5.76
CA PRO A 152 -4.85 -10.17 6.31
C PRO A 152 -3.68 -11.15 6.20
N ILE A 153 -3.92 -12.44 6.42
CA ILE A 153 -2.88 -13.47 6.32
C ILE A 153 -2.38 -13.59 4.88
N LEU A 154 -3.26 -13.64 3.88
CA LEU A 154 -2.90 -13.66 2.47
C LEU A 154 -2.14 -12.39 2.07
N SER A 155 -2.56 -11.23 2.57
CA SER A 155 -1.85 -9.97 2.35
C SER A 155 -0.42 -10.02 2.88
N LEU A 156 -0.20 -10.57 4.09
CA LEU A 156 1.14 -10.76 4.65
C LEU A 156 1.98 -11.72 3.79
N VAL A 157 1.44 -12.90 3.48
CA VAL A 157 2.15 -13.93 2.70
C VAL A 157 2.56 -13.41 1.33
N THR A 158 1.64 -12.75 0.61
CA THR A 158 1.93 -12.18 -0.71
C THR A 158 2.90 -11.00 -0.63
N SER A 159 2.83 -10.17 0.40
CA SER A 159 3.76 -9.07 0.63
C SER A 159 5.18 -9.57 0.93
N LEU A 160 5.32 -10.58 1.80
CA LEU A 160 6.60 -11.25 2.06
C LEU A 160 7.14 -11.89 0.78
N GLY A 161 6.29 -12.59 0.01
CA GLY A 161 6.66 -13.17 -1.28
C GLY A 161 7.20 -12.13 -2.25
N SER A 162 6.53 -10.98 -2.37
CA SER A 162 6.96 -9.86 -3.20
C SER A 162 8.32 -9.30 -2.75
N SER A 163 8.53 -9.15 -1.44
CA SER A 163 9.79 -8.68 -0.86
C SER A 163 10.93 -9.66 -1.12
N VAL A 164 10.69 -10.95 -1.00
CA VAL A 164 11.69 -12.01 -1.29
C VAL A 164 12.06 -12.00 -2.77
N VAL A 165 11.09 -11.99 -3.68
CA VAL A 165 11.32 -11.94 -5.13
C VAL A 165 12.12 -10.70 -5.51
N SER A 166 11.73 -9.53 -4.98
CA SER A 166 12.45 -8.27 -5.18
C SER A 166 13.91 -8.37 -4.72
N THR A 167 14.16 -8.95 -3.54
CA THR A 167 15.50 -9.14 -2.99
C THR A 167 16.36 -10.07 -3.86
N ILE A 168 15.79 -11.19 -4.34
CA ILE A 168 16.49 -12.13 -5.21
C ILE A 168 16.87 -11.47 -6.54
N ILE A 169 15.94 -10.71 -7.14
CA ILE A 169 16.18 -9.98 -8.39
C ILE A 169 17.27 -8.93 -8.20
N GLN A 170 17.23 -8.15 -7.11
CA GLN A 170 18.24 -7.14 -6.80
C GLN A 170 19.62 -7.76 -6.61
N LYS A 171 19.74 -8.86 -5.86
CA LYS A 171 21.02 -9.57 -5.66
C LYS A 171 21.62 -10.10 -6.96
N LYS A 172 20.78 -10.60 -7.88
CA LYS A 172 21.24 -11.07 -9.20
C LYS A 172 21.72 -9.94 -10.10
N ASN A 173 21.09 -8.77 -10.01
CA ASN A 173 21.40 -7.63 -10.88
C ASN A 173 22.57 -6.79 -10.38
N ASN A 174 22.73 -6.68 -9.07
CA ASN A 174 23.77 -5.88 -8.46
C ASN A 174 24.40 -6.64 -7.29
N PRO A 175 25.53 -7.32 -7.50
CA PRO A 175 26.26 -8.02 -6.44
C PRO A 175 26.72 -7.07 -5.30
N ALA A 176 26.94 -5.77 -5.59
CA ALA A 176 27.25 -4.79 -4.59
C ALA A 176 26.03 -4.47 -3.69
N ALA A 177 24.84 -4.55 -4.22
CA ALA A 177 23.59 -4.41 -3.43
C ALA A 177 23.39 -5.55 -2.42
N SER A 178 24.05 -6.71 -2.63
CA SER A 178 24.02 -7.80 -1.66
C SER A 178 24.72 -7.49 -0.34
N GLN A 179 25.55 -6.44 -0.32
CA GLN A 179 26.18 -5.88 0.88
C GLN A 179 25.48 -4.62 1.38
N GLN A 180 24.38 -4.24 0.74
CA GLN A 180 23.54 -3.16 1.22
C GLN A 180 23.13 -3.45 2.66
N ASN A 181 23.32 -2.44 3.51
CA ASN A 181 23.20 -2.48 4.96
C ASN A 181 22.07 -3.39 5.45
N ALA A 182 22.37 -4.22 6.45
CA ALA A 182 21.38 -5.01 7.20
C ALA A 182 20.16 -4.16 7.60
N GLN A 183 20.36 -2.87 7.82
CA GLN A 183 19.34 -1.87 8.10
C GLN A 183 18.32 -1.70 6.95
N MET A 184 18.77 -1.64 5.69
CA MET A 184 17.85 -1.53 4.54
C MET A 184 17.08 -2.83 4.32
N MET A 185 17.72 -3.98 4.55
CA MET A 185 17.05 -5.28 4.46
C MET A 185 16.04 -5.46 5.60
N MET A 186 16.36 -4.99 6.81
CA MET A 186 15.45 -4.98 7.96
C MET A 186 14.23 -4.08 7.68
N MET A 187 14.45 -2.88 7.14
CA MET A 187 13.36 -1.96 6.75
C MET A 187 12.45 -2.58 5.68
N MET A 188 13.01 -3.28 4.72
CA MET A 188 12.27 -3.97 3.67
C MET A 188 11.40 -5.13 4.20
N LEU A 189 11.87 -5.82 5.25
CA LEU A 189 11.11 -6.88 5.92
C LEU A 189 10.09 -6.34 6.92
N MET A 190 10.32 -5.18 7.52
CA MET A 190 9.38 -4.56 8.46
C MET A 190 8.08 -4.10 7.78
N MET A 191 8.15 -3.67 6.51
CA MET A 191 7.01 -3.15 5.77
C MET A 191 5.85 -4.15 5.61
N PRO A 192 6.08 -5.43 5.28
CA PRO A 192 5.02 -6.45 5.26
C PRO A 192 4.32 -6.62 6.60
N PHE A 193 5.04 -6.60 7.72
CA PHE A 193 4.43 -6.73 9.05
C PHE A 193 3.61 -5.49 9.43
N PHE A 194 4.07 -4.31 9.05
CA PHE A 194 3.31 -3.08 9.23
C PHE A 194 2.01 -3.10 8.41
N SER A 195 2.08 -3.52 7.13
CA SER A 195 0.91 -3.71 6.28
C SER A 195 -0.07 -4.74 6.85
N PHE A 196 0.44 -5.83 7.42
CA PHE A 196 -0.36 -6.83 8.10
C PHE A 196 -1.11 -6.25 9.31
N TYR A 197 -0.43 -5.48 10.15
CA TYR A 197 -1.09 -4.78 11.27
C TYR A 197 -2.20 -3.85 10.79
N ILE A 198 -1.95 -3.07 9.73
CA ILE A 198 -2.96 -2.17 9.16
C ILE A 198 -4.12 -2.96 8.57
N ALA A 199 -3.89 -4.15 7.98
CA ALA A 199 -4.95 -4.96 7.39
C ALA A 199 -6.02 -5.40 8.41
N PHE A 200 -5.73 -5.38 9.72
CA PHE A 200 -6.71 -5.53 10.79
C PHE A 200 -7.36 -4.22 11.27
N LYS A 201 -7.03 -3.11 10.66
CA LYS A 201 -7.59 -1.79 10.98
C LYS A 201 -8.39 -1.19 9.83
N VAL A 202 -8.32 -1.81 8.66
CA VAL A 202 -9.04 -1.41 7.45
C VAL A 202 -10.02 -2.49 7.04
N THR A 203 -10.93 -2.16 6.12
CA THR A 203 -11.90 -3.15 5.61
C THR A 203 -11.20 -4.29 4.88
N ALA A 204 -11.81 -5.46 4.89
CA ALA A 204 -11.31 -6.65 4.19
C ALA A 204 -11.05 -6.39 2.69
N ALA A 205 -11.84 -5.53 2.05
CA ALA A 205 -11.64 -5.09 0.67
C ALA A 205 -10.23 -4.52 0.42
N VAL A 206 -9.71 -3.73 1.36
CA VAL A 206 -8.35 -3.14 1.24
C VAL A 206 -7.27 -4.22 1.35
N GLY A 207 -7.42 -5.12 2.31
CA GLY A 207 -6.49 -6.26 2.47
C GLY A 207 -6.50 -7.18 1.26
N PHE A 208 -7.67 -7.41 0.67
CA PHE A 208 -7.84 -8.17 -0.57
C PHE A 208 -7.17 -7.46 -1.75
N TYR A 209 -7.40 -6.14 -1.91
CA TYR A 209 -6.72 -5.34 -2.92
C TYR A 209 -5.19 -5.44 -2.78
N TRP A 210 -4.64 -5.33 -1.56
CA TRP A 210 -3.21 -5.48 -1.33
C TRP A 210 -2.70 -6.87 -1.72
N THR A 211 -3.47 -7.91 -1.42
CA THR A 211 -3.14 -9.29 -1.82
C THR A 211 -3.00 -9.39 -3.33
N ILE A 212 -4.00 -8.95 -4.08
CA ILE A 212 -3.97 -8.97 -5.55
C ILE A 212 -2.85 -8.10 -6.12
N SER A 213 -2.67 -6.89 -5.59
CA SER A 213 -1.59 -5.98 -5.99
C SER A 213 -0.21 -6.61 -5.80
N ASN A 214 0.03 -7.29 -4.68
CA ASN A 214 1.29 -7.99 -4.42
C ASN A 214 1.52 -9.13 -5.41
N VAL A 215 0.49 -9.93 -5.72
CA VAL A 215 0.58 -11.00 -6.72
C VAL A 215 0.92 -10.44 -8.09
N ILE A 216 0.22 -9.38 -8.53
CA ILE A 216 0.50 -8.70 -9.79
C ILE A 216 1.94 -8.15 -9.81
N ALA A 217 2.38 -7.52 -8.71
CA ALA A 217 3.74 -6.99 -8.59
C ALA A 217 4.81 -8.10 -8.71
N ILE A 218 4.58 -9.28 -8.12
CA ILE A 218 5.46 -10.46 -8.27
C ILE A 218 5.55 -10.86 -9.74
N LEU A 219 4.42 -11.03 -10.41
CA LEU A 219 4.37 -11.42 -11.82
C LEU A 219 5.06 -10.38 -12.71
N GLN A 220 4.79 -9.09 -12.47
CA GLN A 220 5.42 -7.98 -13.19
C GLN A 220 6.94 -7.95 -12.99
N GLN A 221 7.43 -8.13 -11.76
CA GLN A 221 8.86 -8.16 -11.47
C GLN A 221 9.56 -9.32 -12.20
N ILE A 222 8.95 -10.51 -12.19
CA ILE A 222 9.48 -11.69 -12.88
C ILE A 222 9.48 -11.46 -14.39
N TYR A 223 8.40 -10.90 -14.94
CA TYR A 223 8.29 -10.58 -16.36
C TYR A 223 9.37 -9.59 -16.81
N ILE A 224 9.48 -8.45 -16.12
CA ILE A 224 10.48 -7.42 -16.43
C ILE A 224 11.90 -7.99 -16.35
N PHE A 225 12.17 -8.80 -15.32
CA PHE A 225 13.48 -9.41 -15.14
C PHE A 225 13.86 -10.36 -16.29
N LYS A 226 12.88 -11.11 -16.84
CA LYS A 226 13.11 -12.03 -17.96
C LYS A 226 13.23 -11.31 -19.30
N VAL A 227 12.35 -10.34 -19.58
CA VAL A 227 12.24 -9.68 -20.89
C VAL A 227 13.25 -8.53 -21.03
N HIS A 228 13.47 -7.77 -19.95
CA HIS A 228 14.38 -6.64 -19.91
C HIS A 228 15.48 -6.82 -18.84
N PRO A 229 16.40 -7.79 -19.02
CA PRO A 229 17.43 -8.00 -18.03
C PRO A 229 18.31 -6.73 -17.87
N PRO A 230 18.47 -6.21 -16.65
CA PRO A 230 19.21 -4.97 -16.40
C PRO A 230 20.63 -4.96 -16.93
N LYS A 231 21.26 -6.14 -17.04
CA LYS A 231 22.60 -6.29 -17.63
C LYS A 231 22.68 -5.82 -19.08
N ARG A 232 21.63 -6.04 -19.88
CA ARG A 232 21.59 -5.54 -21.28
C ARG A 232 21.46 -4.02 -21.33
N THR A 233 20.65 -3.44 -20.47
CA THR A 233 20.47 -1.98 -20.37
C THR A 233 21.75 -1.32 -19.88
N GLN A 234 22.40 -1.89 -18.84
CA GLN A 234 23.69 -1.40 -18.36
C GLN A 234 24.79 -1.49 -19.43
N ALA A 235 24.85 -2.59 -20.18
CA ALA A 235 25.81 -2.72 -21.27
C ALA A 235 25.59 -1.68 -22.37
N LYS A 236 24.35 -1.40 -22.77
CA LYS A 236 24.03 -0.35 -23.73
C LYS A 236 24.47 1.03 -23.22
N LEU A 237 24.09 1.39 -21.97
CA LEU A 237 24.48 2.68 -21.35
C LEU A 237 26.00 2.81 -21.22
N MET A 238 26.74 1.73 -20.91
CA MET A 238 28.19 1.76 -20.86
C MET A 238 28.80 2.02 -22.25
N VAL A 239 28.23 1.43 -23.31
CA VAL A 239 28.68 1.70 -24.69
C VAL A 239 28.39 3.14 -25.08
N GLU A 240 27.19 3.65 -24.83
CA GLU A 240 26.82 5.06 -25.10
C GLU A 240 27.74 6.04 -24.36
N ASN A 241 27.93 5.86 -23.06
CA ASN A 241 28.85 6.67 -22.25
C ASN A 241 30.29 6.60 -22.75
N THR A 242 30.73 5.45 -23.26
CA THR A 242 32.09 5.30 -23.80
C THR A 242 32.22 6.05 -25.14
N ILE A 243 31.20 5.98 -25.99
CA ILE A 243 31.16 6.72 -27.26
C ILE A 243 31.17 8.24 -26.99
N GLU A 244 30.33 8.70 -26.08
CA GLU A 244 30.30 10.12 -25.68
C GLU A 244 31.64 10.61 -25.11
N ARG A 245 32.26 9.83 -24.25
CA ARG A 245 33.59 10.14 -23.71
C ARG A 245 34.62 10.28 -24.82
N ARG A 246 34.68 9.31 -25.73
CA ARG A 246 35.62 9.34 -26.88
C ARG A 246 35.39 10.54 -27.77
N SER A 247 34.13 10.87 -28.08
CA SER A 247 33.79 12.04 -28.91
C SER A 247 34.25 13.37 -28.25
N ARG A 248 34.13 13.48 -26.92
CA ARG A 248 34.64 14.64 -26.16
C ARG A 248 36.18 14.72 -26.20
N GLU A 249 36.87 13.57 -26.05
CA GLU A 249 38.32 13.52 -26.11
C GLU A 249 38.87 13.89 -27.50
N GLU A 250 38.21 13.47 -28.59
CA GLU A 250 38.57 13.88 -29.96
C GLU A 250 38.34 15.38 -30.21
N ASN A 251 37.28 15.95 -29.67
CA ASN A 251 37.03 17.38 -29.77
C ASN A 251 38.08 18.21 -29.01
N ILE A 252 38.47 17.77 -27.82
CA ILE A 252 39.56 18.43 -27.07
C ILE A 252 40.89 18.37 -27.83
N LYS A 253 41.25 17.23 -28.44
CA LYS A 253 42.44 17.10 -29.26
C LYS A 253 42.43 17.99 -30.51
N LYS A 254 41.24 18.27 -31.08
CA LYS A 254 41.07 19.20 -32.20
C LYS A 254 41.20 20.65 -31.78
N MET A 255 40.83 21.00 -30.55
CA MET A 255 40.93 22.37 -30.01
C MET A 255 42.34 22.71 -29.52
N THR A 256 43.18 21.71 -29.25
CA THR A 256 44.57 21.87 -28.77
C THR A 256 45.63 21.82 -29.90
N LYS A 257 45.23 21.66 -31.14
CA LYS A 257 46.04 21.82 -32.35
C LYS A 257 45.74 23.17 -32.98
#